data_44d2b4e46eb0b5ed0b58659fdedbe28a
#
_entry.id   44d2b4e46eb0b5ed0b58659fdedbe28a
#
_cell.length_a   1.000
_cell.length_b   1.000
_cell.length_c   1.000
_cell.angle_alpha   90.00
_cell.angle_beta   90.00
_cell.angle_gamma   90.00
#
_symmetry.space_group_name_H-M   'P 1'
#
loop_
_entity.id
_entity.type
_entity.pdbx_description
1 polymer ?
#
loop_
_entity_poly.entity_id
_entity_poly.type
_entity_poly.pdbx_seq_one_letter_code
_entity_poly.pdbx_strand_id
1 'polypeptide(L)'
;MTATDGGPGGSPAKRPVAGDGTSIRPMDVDLSTRYLGLSLASPIVAAASPLTGDADGLRRLGDAGVGAVVLPSLFEEDMLAEDVGLAAGLEEGSRVFHEAREYFPDLAAEKGVADRYLGNLERAKGLLEAPVIASLNATSRGGWTRYAKLLGRAGADALELNVYFVAADASRNAADIEAEQLELMSAVCREAGVAVAVKLSPFYTAMANFASAVASAGAKGLVLFNRFYQPDVDLDNMTVLPRVSLSRSADLGLPLRWTAILRPILPEDVSLGLTSGVHTGHDIAKAVAVGADVVMMASELLAEGPGRVQALESALREWLAEHGYGSVSDLRGSVSAASVENPEAFERANYTKTLRSLERLGR
;
A
#
# COMPACT_ATOMS: atom_id res chain seq x y z
N MET A 1 -10.59 -44.04 23.35
CA MET A 1 -9.19 -44.04 22.93
C MET A 1 -8.79 -42.60 22.60
N THR A 2 -8.15 -42.06 23.54
CA THR A 2 -7.28 -40.88 23.72
C THR A 2 -7.14 -39.92 22.52
N ALA A 3 -7.78 -38.76 22.67
CA ALA A 3 -7.48 -37.54 21.94
C ALA A 3 -6.13 -36.99 22.47
N THR A 4 -5.18 -36.76 21.59
CA THR A 4 -3.96 -36.02 21.90
C THR A 4 -4.22 -34.53 21.61
N ASP A 5 -4.34 -33.81 22.69
CA ASP A 5 -4.31 -32.37 22.81
C ASP A 5 -2.88 -31.87 22.52
N GLY A 6 -2.74 -30.90 21.64
CA GLY A 6 -1.44 -30.34 21.23
C GLY A 6 -1.60 -29.04 20.48
N GLY A 7 -2.32 -28.07 21.04
CA GLY A 7 -2.31 -26.69 20.56
C GLY A 7 -1.02 -25.98 20.99
N PRO A 8 -0.37 -25.18 20.13
CA PRO A 8 0.77 -24.36 20.53
C PRO A 8 0.26 -23.24 21.44
N GLY A 9 0.56 -23.34 22.71
CA GLY A 9 0.37 -22.29 23.71
C GLY A 9 1.30 -21.10 23.39
N GLY A 10 0.83 -20.11 22.67
CA GLY A 10 1.48 -18.84 22.55
C GLY A 10 1.39 -18.11 23.90
N SER A 11 2.53 -17.87 24.55
CA SER A 11 2.62 -16.98 25.71
C SER A 11 2.10 -15.59 25.30
N PRO A 12 1.27 -14.93 26.09
CA PRO A 12 0.85 -13.56 25.84
C PRO A 12 2.10 -12.68 25.73
N ALA A 13 2.15 -11.80 24.72
CA ALA A 13 3.25 -10.87 24.54
C ALA A 13 3.45 -10.08 25.83
N LYS A 14 4.62 -10.22 26.44
CA LYS A 14 5.00 -9.45 27.61
C LYS A 14 4.98 -7.99 27.20
N ARG A 15 4.14 -7.16 27.85
CA ARG A 15 4.44 -5.73 27.94
C ARG A 15 5.92 -5.61 28.31
N PRO A 16 6.73 -4.77 27.65
CA PRO A 16 8.06 -4.53 28.16
C PRO A 16 7.88 -4.11 29.62
N VAL A 17 8.35 -4.97 30.51
CA VAL A 17 8.45 -4.62 31.92
C VAL A 17 9.46 -3.48 31.91
N ALA A 18 9.06 -2.30 32.38
CA ALA A 18 9.98 -1.23 32.66
C ALA A 18 11.08 -1.80 33.56
N GLY A 19 12.14 -2.29 32.93
CA GLY A 19 13.34 -2.77 33.62
C GLY A 19 14.10 -1.56 34.11
N ASP A 20 14.36 -1.52 35.38
CA ASP A 20 15.37 -0.68 36.04
C ASP A 20 15.32 0.84 35.75
N GLY A 21 14.17 1.50 35.89
CA GLY A 21 14.12 2.94 36.15
C GLY A 21 14.79 3.88 35.13
N THR A 22 15.33 3.35 34.03
CA THR A 22 15.96 4.14 32.98
C THR A 22 14.88 4.61 32.01
N SER A 23 14.49 5.87 32.08
CA SER A 23 13.56 6.48 31.10
C SER A 23 14.22 6.51 29.73
N ILE A 24 13.55 5.94 28.73
CA ILE A 24 13.96 6.05 27.31
C ILE A 24 13.73 7.49 26.86
N ARG A 25 14.76 8.12 26.30
CA ARG A 25 14.58 9.46 25.71
C ARG A 25 14.01 9.31 24.30
N PRO A 26 13.07 10.15 23.86
CA PRO A 26 12.50 10.07 22.53
C PRO A 26 13.53 10.02 21.39
N MET A 27 14.64 10.75 21.53
CA MET A 27 15.72 10.75 20.54
C MET A 27 16.49 9.44 20.42
N ASP A 28 16.44 8.58 21.44
CA ASP A 28 17.13 7.27 21.46
C ASP A 28 16.24 6.14 20.89
N VAL A 29 14.97 6.43 20.58
CA VAL A 29 14.03 5.44 20.00
C VAL A 29 14.40 5.17 18.56
N ASP A 30 14.55 3.88 18.20
CA ASP A 30 14.82 3.46 16.83
C ASP A 30 13.51 3.32 16.03
N LEU A 31 13.36 4.12 14.98
CA LEU A 31 12.22 4.04 14.05
C LEU A 31 12.49 3.16 12.83
N SER A 32 13.70 2.59 12.70
CA SER A 32 14.01 1.74 11.56
C SER A 32 13.10 0.52 11.49
N THR A 33 12.81 0.10 10.26
CA THR A 33 11.97 -1.07 9.99
C THR A 33 12.46 -1.77 8.72
N ARG A 34 11.86 -2.93 8.44
CA ARG A 34 12.09 -3.66 7.18
C ARG A 34 10.80 -3.77 6.40
N TYR A 35 10.89 -3.49 5.10
CA TYR A 35 9.75 -3.64 4.18
C TYR A 35 10.24 -4.19 2.85
N LEU A 36 9.64 -5.28 2.37
CA LEU A 36 10.02 -5.96 1.11
C LEU A 36 11.50 -6.37 1.05
N GLY A 37 12.12 -6.68 2.19
CA GLY A 37 13.55 -6.95 2.31
C GLY A 37 14.44 -5.70 2.37
N LEU A 38 13.90 -4.52 2.14
CA LEU A 38 14.59 -3.23 2.23
C LEU A 38 14.68 -2.77 3.69
N SER A 39 15.79 -2.13 4.05
CA SER A 39 15.93 -1.45 5.35
C SER A 39 15.48 -0.01 5.20
N LEU A 40 14.52 0.42 6.00
CA LEU A 40 13.97 1.77 6.01
C LEU A 40 14.33 2.48 7.30
N ALA A 41 14.70 3.77 7.21
CA ALA A 41 15.00 4.59 8.39
C ALA A 41 13.75 4.97 9.19
N SER A 42 12.57 4.89 8.57
CA SER A 42 11.27 5.28 9.14
C SER A 42 10.18 4.31 8.67
N PRO A 43 9.17 4.02 9.50
CA PRO A 43 8.02 3.24 9.08
C PRO A 43 7.05 4.02 8.18
N ILE A 44 7.27 5.32 7.96
CA ILE A 44 6.41 6.16 7.15
C ILE A 44 6.83 6.07 5.69
N VAL A 45 5.93 5.59 4.84
CA VAL A 45 6.09 5.49 3.39
C VAL A 45 5.14 6.49 2.72
N ALA A 46 5.66 7.32 1.82
CA ALA A 46 4.83 8.17 0.99
C ALA A 46 4.14 7.30 -0.08
N ALA A 47 2.82 7.13 0.03
CA ALA A 47 2.03 6.34 -0.91
C ALA A 47 1.87 7.07 -2.26
N ALA A 48 1.61 6.30 -3.31
CA ALA A 48 1.33 6.81 -4.65
C ALA A 48 0.33 7.97 -4.62
N SER A 49 0.75 9.13 -5.09
CA SER A 49 -0.02 10.38 -5.05
C SER A 49 0.61 11.42 -6.00
N PRO A 50 -0.04 12.55 -6.28
CA PRO A 50 0.60 13.64 -7.03
C PRO A 50 1.93 14.10 -6.45
N LEU A 51 2.11 14.11 -5.12
CA LEU A 51 3.37 14.48 -4.47
C LEU A 51 4.55 13.58 -4.84
N THR A 52 4.29 12.29 -5.12
CA THR A 52 5.33 11.34 -5.50
C THR A 52 5.59 11.30 -7.01
N GLY A 53 4.83 12.09 -7.79
CA GLY A 53 4.92 12.16 -9.24
C GLY A 53 5.79 13.30 -9.77
N ASP A 54 6.09 14.31 -8.96
CA ASP A 54 6.87 15.47 -9.39
C ASP A 54 8.18 15.63 -8.59
N ALA A 55 9.13 16.36 -9.19
CA ALA A 55 10.49 16.49 -8.63
C ALA A 55 10.53 17.32 -7.33
N ASP A 56 9.65 18.31 -7.18
CA ASP A 56 9.61 19.14 -5.97
C ASP A 56 9.03 18.35 -4.80
N GLY A 57 7.91 17.65 -5.04
CA GLY A 57 7.32 16.74 -4.06
C GLY A 57 8.30 15.69 -3.59
N LEU A 58 9.06 15.05 -4.51
CA LEU A 58 10.08 14.05 -4.18
C LEU A 58 11.20 14.63 -3.30
N ARG A 59 11.76 15.81 -3.65
CA ARG A 59 12.78 16.46 -2.82
C ARG A 59 12.29 16.73 -1.40
N ARG A 60 11.09 17.34 -1.31
CA ARG A 60 10.48 17.69 -0.02
C ARG A 60 10.15 16.45 0.83
N LEU A 61 9.79 15.33 0.21
CA LEU A 61 9.61 14.04 0.90
C LEU A 61 10.94 13.48 1.38
N GLY A 62 12.00 13.54 0.57
CA GLY A 62 13.36 13.16 0.97
C GLY A 62 13.86 13.99 2.13
N ASP A 63 13.77 15.33 2.05
CA ASP A 63 14.15 16.26 3.11
C ASP A 63 13.35 16.05 4.41
N ALA A 64 12.13 15.57 4.30
CA ALA A 64 11.27 15.23 5.44
C ALA A 64 11.61 13.88 6.10
N GLY A 65 12.43 13.03 5.47
CA GLY A 65 12.93 11.78 6.05
C GLY A 65 11.99 10.60 5.87
N VAL A 66 11.17 10.54 4.80
CA VAL A 66 10.30 9.36 4.54
C VAL A 66 11.14 8.09 4.44
N GLY A 67 10.62 6.97 4.95
CA GLY A 67 11.28 5.66 4.86
C GLY A 67 11.36 5.11 3.45
N ALA A 68 10.36 5.35 2.61
CA ALA A 68 10.33 5.02 1.20
C ALA A 68 9.27 5.85 0.46
N VAL A 69 9.34 5.83 -0.87
CA VAL A 69 8.36 6.50 -1.75
C VAL A 69 7.78 5.50 -2.73
N VAL A 70 6.43 5.47 -2.86
CA VAL A 70 5.73 4.76 -3.93
C VAL A 70 5.37 5.76 -5.02
N LEU A 71 5.86 5.56 -6.25
CA LEU A 71 5.53 6.40 -7.38
C LEU A 71 4.05 6.26 -7.79
N PRO A 72 3.46 7.24 -8.50
CA PRO A 72 2.13 7.08 -9.11
C PRO A 72 2.08 5.80 -9.94
N SER A 73 0.92 5.15 -10.01
CA SER A 73 0.81 3.91 -10.79
C SER A 73 0.98 4.18 -12.28
N LEU A 74 1.69 3.27 -12.93
CA LEU A 74 1.65 3.14 -14.38
C LEU A 74 0.37 2.40 -14.75
N PHE A 75 -0.52 3.03 -15.50
CA PHE A 75 -1.79 2.45 -15.93
C PHE A 75 -1.66 1.87 -17.34
N GLU A 76 -2.13 0.64 -17.51
CA GLU A 76 -2.13 -0.02 -18.82
C GLU A 76 -3.07 0.69 -19.81
N GLU A 77 -4.18 1.21 -19.31
CA GLU A 77 -5.16 1.96 -20.12
C GLU A 77 -4.55 3.18 -20.79
N ASP A 78 -3.67 3.92 -20.10
CA ASP A 78 -2.99 5.08 -20.64
C ASP A 78 -2.06 4.70 -21.81
N MET A 79 -1.42 3.54 -21.70
CA MET A 79 -0.50 3.03 -22.72
C MET A 79 -1.25 2.48 -23.92
N LEU A 80 -2.37 1.78 -23.71
CA LEU A 80 -3.23 1.30 -24.78
C LEU A 80 -3.88 2.47 -25.54
N ALA A 81 -4.29 3.52 -24.81
CA ALA A 81 -4.83 4.73 -25.44
C ALA A 81 -3.79 5.43 -26.34
N GLU A 82 -2.52 5.46 -25.91
CA GLU A 82 -1.41 5.99 -26.71
C GLU A 82 -1.17 5.14 -27.96
N ASP A 83 -1.11 3.81 -27.83
CA ASP A 83 -0.91 2.89 -28.96
C ASP A 83 -2.06 3.01 -29.99
N VAL A 84 -3.31 3.14 -29.54
CA VAL A 84 -4.48 3.34 -30.41
C VAL A 84 -4.45 4.73 -31.06
N GLY A 85 -4.10 5.77 -30.31
CA GLY A 85 -3.96 7.14 -30.85
C GLY A 85 -2.86 7.22 -31.93
N LEU A 86 -1.74 6.56 -31.68
CA LEU A 86 -0.63 6.47 -32.64
C LEU A 86 -1.03 5.71 -33.90
N ALA A 87 -1.74 4.57 -33.76
CA ALA A 87 -2.24 3.78 -34.90
C ALA A 87 -3.26 4.54 -35.71
N ALA A 88 -4.22 5.24 -35.07
CA ALA A 88 -5.19 6.08 -35.76
C ALA A 88 -4.54 7.26 -36.51
N GLY A 89 -3.56 7.91 -35.87
CA GLY A 89 -2.78 8.99 -36.51
C GLY A 89 -1.98 8.51 -37.73
N LEU A 90 -1.40 7.29 -37.65
CA LEU A 90 -0.68 6.67 -38.78
C LEU A 90 -1.64 6.25 -39.91
N GLU A 91 -2.84 5.73 -39.60
CA GLU A 91 -3.84 5.38 -40.60
C GLU A 91 -4.43 6.62 -41.30
N GLU A 92 -4.70 7.68 -40.54
CA GLU A 92 -5.20 8.96 -41.08
C GLU A 92 -4.15 9.67 -41.92
N GLY A 93 -2.89 9.68 -41.44
CA GLY A 93 -1.75 10.22 -42.20
C GLY A 93 -1.46 9.45 -43.49
N SER A 94 -1.65 8.13 -43.48
CA SER A 94 -1.43 7.30 -44.70
C SER A 94 -2.52 7.47 -45.76
N ARG A 95 -3.74 7.90 -45.35
CA ARG A 95 -4.87 8.15 -46.27
C ARG A 95 -4.84 9.49 -46.93
N VAL A 96 -4.21 10.49 -46.30
CA VAL A 96 -4.35 11.88 -46.76
C VAL A 96 -3.22 12.35 -47.67
N PHE A 97 -1.97 11.84 -47.55
CA PHE A 97 -0.89 12.36 -48.41
C PHE A 97 0.25 11.38 -48.65
N HIS A 98 0.37 10.94 -49.89
CA HIS A 98 1.58 10.23 -50.35
C HIS A 98 2.80 11.16 -50.51
N GLU A 99 2.60 12.50 -50.44
CA GLU A 99 3.62 13.52 -50.62
C GLU A 99 4.02 14.30 -49.37
N ALA A 100 3.36 14.08 -48.23
CA ALA A 100 3.58 14.85 -46.97
C ALA A 100 4.54 14.20 -45.99
N ARG A 101 5.45 13.33 -46.42
CA ARG A 101 6.49 12.75 -45.54
C ARG A 101 7.46 13.76 -44.94
N GLU A 102 7.50 14.98 -45.46
CA GLU A 102 8.40 16.05 -45.00
C GLU A 102 7.74 17.09 -44.07
N TYR A 103 6.45 16.99 -43.78
CA TYR A 103 5.71 18.06 -43.06
C TYR A 103 5.11 17.64 -41.72
N PHE A 104 5.38 16.43 -41.21
CA PHE A 104 5.04 16.09 -39.86
C PHE A 104 6.19 16.48 -38.93
N PRO A 105 6.00 17.51 -38.07
CA PRO A 105 6.94 17.69 -36.96
C PRO A 105 6.93 16.41 -36.14
N ASP A 106 8.11 15.96 -35.73
CA ASP A 106 8.41 14.77 -34.98
C ASP A 106 7.31 14.33 -33.97
N LEU A 107 6.25 13.64 -34.44
CA LEU A 107 5.36 12.86 -33.59
C LEU A 107 6.12 11.69 -32.89
N ALA A 108 7.34 11.40 -33.40
CA ALA A 108 8.30 10.49 -32.76
C ALA A 108 9.04 11.13 -31.56
N ALA A 109 8.85 12.42 -31.26
CA ALA A 109 9.59 13.13 -30.21
C ALA A 109 8.83 13.25 -28.89
N GLU A 110 7.54 12.93 -28.81
CA GLU A 110 6.86 12.80 -27.52
C GLU A 110 7.16 11.42 -26.94
N LYS A 111 7.94 11.42 -25.84
CA LYS A 111 8.22 10.21 -25.06
C LYS A 111 6.92 9.54 -24.67
N GLY A 112 6.76 8.25 -24.96
CA GLY A 112 5.61 7.48 -24.60
C GLY A 112 5.33 7.46 -23.08
N VAL A 113 4.13 7.05 -22.66
CA VAL A 113 3.73 6.95 -21.25
C VAL A 113 4.76 6.13 -20.46
N ALA A 114 5.20 5.01 -21.01
CA ALA A 114 6.23 4.17 -20.39
C ALA A 114 7.57 4.93 -20.24
N ASP A 115 8.02 5.63 -21.26
CA ASP A 115 9.28 6.38 -21.23
C ASP A 115 9.22 7.55 -20.24
N ARG A 116 8.07 8.23 -20.16
CA ARG A 116 7.83 9.27 -19.13
C ARG A 116 7.90 8.68 -17.74
N TYR A 117 7.28 7.51 -17.53
CA TYR A 117 7.33 6.82 -16.24
C TYR A 117 8.76 6.41 -15.86
N LEU A 118 9.51 5.83 -16.78
CA LEU A 118 10.92 5.45 -16.58
C LEU A 118 11.79 6.66 -16.26
N GLY A 119 11.58 7.79 -16.96
CA GLY A 119 12.26 9.04 -16.66
C GLY A 119 11.90 9.60 -15.26
N ASN A 120 10.67 9.38 -14.78
CA ASN A 120 10.27 9.74 -13.42
C ASN A 120 10.93 8.82 -12.37
N LEU A 121 11.00 7.52 -12.64
CA LEU A 121 11.71 6.57 -11.78
C LEU A 121 13.19 6.91 -11.65
N GLU A 122 13.88 7.14 -12.77
CA GLU A 122 15.30 7.56 -12.79
C GLU A 122 15.50 8.85 -12.01
N ARG A 123 14.63 9.84 -12.22
CA ARG A 123 14.66 11.11 -11.49
C ARG A 123 14.46 10.91 -9.99
N ALA A 124 13.49 10.10 -9.58
CA ALA A 124 13.22 9.81 -8.18
C ALA A 124 14.43 9.15 -7.52
N LYS A 125 15.06 8.17 -8.18
CA LYS A 125 16.30 7.51 -7.73
C LYS A 125 17.49 8.47 -7.61
N GLY A 126 17.55 9.50 -8.44
CA GLY A 126 18.59 10.53 -8.37
C GLY A 126 18.35 11.59 -7.29
N LEU A 127 17.12 11.75 -6.81
CA LEU A 127 16.72 12.75 -5.82
C LEU A 127 16.64 12.21 -4.40
N LEU A 128 16.40 10.91 -4.23
CA LEU A 128 16.10 10.28 -2.95
C LEU A 128 17.20 9.30 -2.53
N GLU A 129 17.61 9.36 -1.26
CA GLU A 129 18.35 8.29 -0.60
C GLU A 129 17.41 7.14 -0.18
N ALA A 130 16.15 7.46 0.12
CA ALA A 130 15.13 6.50 0.48
C ALA A 130 14.77 5.60 -0.72
N PRO A 131 14.43 4.32 -0.49
CA PRO A 131 14.00 3.40 -1.54
C PRO A 131 12.81 3.93 -2.36
N VAL A 132 12.85 3.70 -3.67
CA VAL A 132 11.81 4.08 -4.63
C VAL A 132 11.08 2.82 -5.11
N ILE A 133 9.79 2.74 -4.79
CA ILE A 133 8.91 1.63 -5.16
C ILE A 133 8.12 2.07 -6.38
N ALA A 134 8.27 1.36 -7.49
CA ALA A 134 7.44 1.60 -8.67
C ALA A 134 6.04 1.01 -8.43
N SER A 135 5.01 1.62 -9.03
CA SER A 135 3.63 1.14 -8.92
C SER A 135 3.05 0.82 -10.29
N LEU A 136 2.37 -0.31 -10.38
CA LEU A 136 1.76 -0.82 -11.60
C LEU A 136 0.28 -1.10 -11.37
N ASN A 137 -0.56 -0.61 -12.28
CA ASN A 137 -1.97 -0.95 -12.38
C ASN A 137 -2.25 -1.35 -13.82
N ALA A 138 -2.46 -2.64 -14.07
CA ALA A 138 -2.76 -3.17 -15.39
C ALA A 138 -4.02 -4.03 -15.34
N THR A 139 -4.66 -4.21 -16.48
CA THR A 139 -5.93 -4.93 -16.64
C THR A 139 -5.77 -6.23 -17.40
N SER A 140 -4.73 -6.36 -18.24
CA SER A 140 -4.43 -7.54 -19.03
C SER A 140 -3.27 -8.36 -18.50
N ARG A 141 -3.28 -9.68 -18.76
CA ARG A 141 -2.17 -10.57 -18.35
C ARG A 141 -0.82 -10.17 -18.99
N GLY A 142 -0.84 -9.77 -20.24
CA GLY A 142 0.39 -9.43 -21.01
C GLY A 142 1.03 -8.13 -20.50
N GLY A 143 0.24 -7.13 -20.19
CA GLY A 143 0.69 -5.84 -19.68
C GLY A 143 1.38 -5.96 -18.33
N TRP A 144 0.79 -6.66 -17.39
CA TRP A 144 1.33 -6.80 -16.04
C TRP A 144 2.77 -7.34 -16.01
N THR A 145 3.02 -8.45 -16.67
CA THR A 145 4.35 -9.10 -16.65
C THR A 145 5.40 -8.31 -17.41
N ARG A 146 5.04 -7.76 -18.58
CA ARG A 146 5.93 -6.94 -19.39
C ARG A 146 6.42 -5.72 -18.62
N TYR A 147 5.47 -4.98 -18.00
CA TYR A 147 5.79 -3.74 -17.28
C TYR A 147 6.47 -4.00 -15.94
N ALA A 148 6.10 -5.04 -15.20
CA ALA A 148 6.80 -5.44 -14.00
C ALA A 148 8.29 -5.69 -14.26
N LYS A 149 8.59 -6.44 -15.31
CA LYS A 149 9.97 -6.71 -15.74
C LYS A 149 10.72 -5.43 -16.18
N LEU A 150 10.03 -4.54 -16.89
CA LEU A 150 10.60 -3.28 -17.33
C LEU A 150 10.97 -2.40 -16.13
N LEU A 151 10.06 -2.23 -15.16
CA LEU A 151 10.26 -1.41 -13.97
C LEU A 151 11.37 -1.96 -13.06
N GLY A 152 11.43 -3.29 -12.87
CA GLY A 152 12.51 -3.91 -12.11
C GLY A 152 13.87 -3.70 -12.78
N ARG A 153 13.96 -3.83 -14.11
CA ARG A 153 15.21 -3.58 -14.87
C ARG A 153 15.62 -2.10 -14.87
N ALA A 154 14.66 -1.20 -14.76
CA ALA A 154 14.91 0.23 -14.70
C ALA A 154 15.42 0.72 -13.32
N GLY A 155 15.60 -0.19 -12.36
CA GLY A 155 16.21 0.12 -11.07
C GLY A 155 15.24 0.48 -9.95
N ALA A 156 13.94 0.15 -10.07
CA ALA A 156 13.03 0.19 -8.93
C ALA A 156 13.55 -0.71 -7.81
N ASP A 157 13.50 -0.26 -6.55
CA ASP A 157 13.93 -1.06 -5.40
C ASP A 157 12.92 -2.17 -5.07
N ALA A 158 11.64 -1.92 -5.36
CA ALA A 158 10.54 -2.87 -5.26
C ALA A 158 9.39 -2.45 -6.18
N LEU A 159 8.37 -3.29 -6.28
CA LEU A 159 7.16 -3.03 -7.06
C LEU A 159 5.91 -3.12 -6.18
N GLU A 160 5.02 -2.13 -6.26
CA GLU A 160 3.65 -2.21 -5.74
C GLU A 160 2.70 -2.58 -6.89
N LEU A 161 2.10 -3.76 -6.81
CA LEU A 161 1.08 -4.22 -7.75
C LEU A 161 -0.29 -3.79 -7.22
N ASN A 162 -0.90 -2.83 -7.89
CA ASN A 162 -2.17 -2.26 -7.48
C ASN A 162 -3.32 -3.02 -8.15
N VAL A 163 -3.93 -3.98 -7.44
CA VAL A 163 -5.05 -4.75 -7.96
C VAL A 163 -6.34 -4.01 -7.66
N TYR A 164 -6.79 -3.22 -8.64
CA TYR A 164 -8.05 -2.49 -8.57
C TYR A 164 -9.06 -3.16 -9.48
N PHE A 165 -9.98 -3.90 -8.89
CA PHE A 165 -11.02 -4.63 -9.63
C PHE A 165 -12.37 -4.53 -8.93
N VAL A 166 -13.40 -4.18 -9.68
CA VAL A 166 -14.80 -4.19 -9.22
C VAL A 166 -15.52 -5.35 -9.91
N ALA A 167 -15.92 -6.35 -9.15
CA ALA A 167 -16.62 -7.54 -9.66
C ALA A 167 -18.10 -7.20 -9.97
N ALA A 168 -18.33 -6.44 -11.05
CA ALA A 168 -19.67 -5.97 -11.45
C ALA A 168 -20.40 -6.92 -12.42
N ASP A 169 -19.71 -7.93 -12.97
CA ASP A 169 -20.29 -8.90 -13.88
C ASP A 169 -20.96 -10.04 -13.10
N ALA A 170 -22.30 -10.08 -13.13
CA ALA A 170 -23.11 -11.07 -12.42
C ALA A 170 -22.97 -12.51 -12.96
N SER A 171 -22.34 -12.70 -14.13
CA SER A 171 -22.08 -14.02 -14.70
C SER A 171 -20.80 -14.68 -14.13
N ARG A 172 -19.97 -13.93 -13.44
CA ARG A 172 -18.69 -14.39 -12.89
C ARG A 172 -18.81 -14.69 -11.39
N ASN A 173 -18.28 -15.80 -10.95
CA ASN A 173 -18.22 -16.15 -9.53
C ASN A 173 -16.89 -15.74 -8.88
N ALA A 174 -16.87 -15.69 -7.53
CA ALA A 174 -15.71 -15.27 -6.77
C ALA A 174 -14.48 -16.17 -6.99
N ALA A 175 -14.68 -17.49 -7.09
CA ALA A 175 -13.58 -18.45 -7.23
C ALA A 175 -12.82 -18.25 -8.56
N ASP A 176 -13.55 -18.00 -9.64
CA ASP A 176 -12.92 -17.76 -10.94
C ASP A 176 -12.14 -16.44 -10.96
N ILE A 177 -12.73 -15.38 -10.38
CA ILE A 177 -12.07 -14.07 -10.27
C ILE A 177 -10.80 -14.16 -9.43
N GLU A 178 -10.87 -14.79 -8.25
CA GLU A 178 -9.73 -14.94 -7.35
C GLU A 178 -8.63 -15.82 -7.98
N ALA A 179 -8.98 -16.88 -8.70
CA ALA A 179 -8.02 -17.74 -9.40
C ALA A 179 -7.29 -16.97 -10.50
N GLU A 180 -7.98 -16.18 -11.32
CA GLU A 180 -7.35 -15.34 -12.34
C GLU A 180 -6.40 -14.30 -11.73
N GLN A 181 -6.82 -13.66 -10.63
CA GLN A 181 -5.98 -12.68 -9.94
C GLN A 181 -4.72 -13.34 -9.37
N LEU A 182 -4.84 -14.52 -8.74
CA LEU A 182 -3.69 -15.26 -8.21
C LEU A 182 -2.71 -15.69 -9.29
N GLU A 183 -3.21 -16.19 -10.43
CA GLU A 183 -2.36 -16.55 -11.58
C GLU A 183 -1.57 -15.34 -12.08
N LEU A 184 -2.25 -14.20 -12.19
CA LEU A 184 -1.65 -12.94 -12.61
C LEU A 184 -0.57 -12.47 -11.63
N MET A 185 -0.89 -12.41 -10.32
CA MET A 185 0.04 -12.01 -9.27
C MET A 185 1.28 -12.91 -9.26
N SER A 186 1.09 -14.24 -9.39
CA SER A 186 2.18 -15.20 -9.48
C SER A 186 3.08 -14.94 -10.69
N ALA A 187 2.50 -14.64 -11.85
CA ALA A 187 3.27 -14.33 -13.04
C ALA A 187 4.10 -13.04 -12.86
N VAL A 188 3.51 -12.00 -12.28
CA VAL A 188 4.20 -10.74 -11.98
C VAL A 188 5.34 -10.95 -10.99
N CYS A 189 5.10 -11.65 -9.88
CA CYS A 189 6.12 -11.92 -8.87
C CYS A 189 7.33 -12.68 -9.44
N ARG A 190 7.11 -13.60 -10.40
CA ARG A 190 8.20 -14.33 -11.06
C ARG A 190 9.03 -13.46 -12.02
N GLU A 191 8.38 -12.53 -12.72
CA GLU A 191 9.01 -11.76 -13.80
C GLU A 191 9.57 -10.40 -13.37
N ALA A 192 9.13 -9.85 -12.25
CA ALA A 192 9.51 -8.50 -11.80
C ALA A 192 11.02 -8.33 -11.55
N GLY A 193 11.71 -9.39 -11.11
CA GLY A 193 13.14 -9.33 -10.74
C GLY A 193 13.44 -8.56 -9.47
N VAL A 194 12.42 -7.98 -8.82
CA VAL A 194 12.47 -7.28 -7.53
C VAL A 194 11.32 -7.76 -6.64
N ALA A 195 11.37 -7.45 -5.35
CA ALA A 195 10.28 -7.80 -4.43
C ALA A 195 8.98 -7.10 -4.84
N VAL A 196 7.86 -7.84 -4.77
CA VAL A 196 6.53 -7.34 -5.13
C VAL A 196 5.65 -7.29 -3.89
N ALA A 197 5.08 -6.12 -3.61
CA ALA A 197 3.93 -5.96 -2.72
C ALA A 197 2.64 -5.96 -3.53
N VAL A 198 1.62 -6.65 -3.05
CA VAL A 198 0.29 -6.63 -3.68
C VAL A 198 -0.65 -5.78 -2.82
N LYS A 199 -1.20 -4.72 -3.42
CA LYS A 199 -2.19 -3.88 -2.76
C LYS A 199 -3.58 -4.40 -3.05
N LEU A 200 -4.25 -4.84 -1.99
CA LEU A 200 -5.50 -5.58 -2.07
C LEU A 200 -6.74 -4.68 -1.94
N SER A 201 -7.85 -5.16 -2.49
CA SER A 201 -9.19 -4.71 -2.16
C SER A 201 -9.62 -5.24 -0.78
N PRO A 202 -10.50 -4.56 -0.04
CA PRO A 202 -11.10 -5.11 1.18
C PRO A 202 -12.28 -6.06 0.90
N PHE A 203 -12.64 -6.29 -0.36
CA PHE A 203 -13.90 -6.94 -0.75
C PHE A 203 -13.76 -8.43 -1.16
N TYR A 204 -12.86 -9.15 -0.53
CA TYR A 204 -12.79 -10.61 -0.67
C TYR A 204 -13.63 -11.29 0.41
N THR A 205 -14.43 -12.29 0.04
CA THR A 205 -15.28 -13.03 1.00
C THR A 205 -14.43 -13.78 2.03
N ALA A 206 -13.33 -14.39 1.60
CA ALA A 206 -12.41 -15.15 2.43
C ALA A 206 -11.03 -14.48 2.49
N MET A 207 -10.96 -13.22 2.96
CA MET A 207 -9.76 -12.39 2.94
C MET A 207 -8.52 -13.09 3.50
N ALA A 208 -8.62 -13.79 4.62
CA ALA A 208 -7.47 -14.46 5.23
C ALA A 208 -6.92 -15.59 4.34
N ASN A 209 -7.81 -16.36 3.71
CA ASN A 209 -7.44 -17.41 2.77
C ASN A 209 -6.79 -16.80 1.52
N PHE A 210 -7.41 -15.78 0.95
CA PHE A 210 -6.90 -15.11 -0.24
C PHE A 210 -5.53 -14.44 0.01
N ALA A 211 -5.35 -13.75 1.14
CA ALA A 211 -4.07 -13.15 1.53
C ALA A 211 -2.95 -14.21 1.64
N SER A 212 -3.24 -15.37 2.24
CA SER A 212 -2.30 -16.50 2.31
C SER A 212 -1.96 -17.04 0.92
N ALA A 213 -2.95 -17.14 0.02
CA ALA A 213 -2.74 -17.58 -1.35
C ALA A 213 -1.86 -16.59 -2.14
N VAL A 214 -2.06 -15.26 -1.96
CA VAL A 214 -1.24 -14.20 -2.56
C VAL A 214 0.21 -14.29 -2.09
N ALA A 215 0.44 -14.49 -0.78
CA ALA A 215 1.78 -14.72 -0.24
C ALA A 215 2.42 -15.98 -0.86
N SER A 216 1.67 -17.08 -0.96
CA SER A 216 2.10 -18.33 -1.58
C SER A 216 2.37 -18.19 -3.09
N ALA A 217 1.71 -17.26 -3.76
CA ALA A 217 1.95 -16.92 -5.17
C ALA A 217 3.27 -16.15 -5.40
N GLY A 218 3.97 -15.77 -4.32
CA GLY A 218 5.31 -15.16 -4.37
C GLY A 218 5.36 -13.69 -3.95
N ALA A 219 4.24 -13.09 -3.54
CA ALA A 219 4.22 -11.74 -3.01
C ALA A 219 5.09 -11.64 -1.73
N LYS A 220 5.94 -10.62 -1.66
CA LYS A 220 6.80 -10.32 -0.51
C LYS A 220 6.19 -9.28 0.42
N GLY A 221 5.04 -8.74 0.06
CA GLY A 221 4.28 -7.85 0.92
C GLY A 221 2.83 -7.75 0.49
N LEU A 222 1.97 -7.39 1.44
CA LEU A 222 0.58 -7.03 1.20
C LEU A 222 0.33 -5.60 1.69
N VAL A 223 -0.40 -4.82 0.91
CA VAL A 223 -0.83 -3.48 1.29
C VAL A 223 -2.34 -3.47 1.51
N LEU A 224 -2.75 -3.07 2.70
CA LEU A 224 -4.14 -3.09 3.17
C LEU A 224 -4.64 -1.66 3.42
N PHE A 225 -5.50 -1.08 2.64
CA PHE A 225 -6.13 -1.57 1.39
C PHE A 225 -6.11 -0.50 0.31
N ASN A 226 -6.44 -0.88 -0.92
CA ASN A 226 -6.84 0.09 -1.94
C ASN A 226 -7.99 0.94 -1.41
N ARG A 227 -7.87 2.26 -1.63
CA ARG A 227 -9.00 3.15 -1.43
C ARG A 227 -9.85 3.15 -2.69
N PHE A 228 -11.00 2.50 -2.59
CA PHE A 228 -11.92 2.44 -3.72
C PHE A 228 -12.53 3.81 -3.98
N TYR A 229 -12.53 4.17 -5.24
CA TYR A 229 -13.28 5.28 -5.76
C TYR A 229 -14.77 5.08 -5.45
N GLN A 230 -15.39 6.08 -4.86
CA GLN A 230 -16.81 6.10 -4.57
C GLN A 230 -17.45 7.20 -5.41
N PRO A 231 -18.12 6.83 -6.52
CA PRO A 231 -18.80 7.81 -7.36
C PRO A 231 -19.91 8.50 -6.56
N ASP A 232 -20.07 9.79 -6.79
CA ASP A 232 -21.21 10.57 -6.34
C ASP A 232 -22.20 10.77 -7.49
N VAL A 233 -23.43 11.16 -7.20
CA VAL A 233 -24.48 11.38 -8.19
C VAL A 233 -24.87 12.85 -8.20
N ASP A 234 -24.74 13.48 -9.35
CA ASP A 234 -25.27 14.82 -9.63
C ASP A 234 -26.75 14.68 -10.03
N LEU A 235 -27.63 15.06 -9.12
CA LEU A 235 -29.07 14.96 -9.36
C LEU A 235 -29.60 16.04 -10.31
N ASP A 236 -28.91 17.16 -10.42
CA ASP A 236 -29.35 18.25 -11.30
C ASP A 236 -29.05 17.92 -12.76
N ASN A 237 -27.90 17.29 -13.01
CA ASN A 237 -27.47 16.87 -14.35
C ASN A 237 -27.70 15.39 -14.65
N MET A 238 -28.20 14.60 -13.68
CA MET A 238 -28.42 13.15 -13.77
C MET A 238 -27.18 12.41 -14.28
N THR A 239 -26.00 12.76 -13.73
CA THR A 239 -24.71 12.20 -14.11
C THR A 239 -23.96 11.64 -12.91
N VAL A 240 -23.01 10.72 -13.18
CA VAL A 240 -22.08 10.21 -12.18
C VAL A 240 -20.89 11.15 -12.07
N LEU A 241 -20.61 11.63 -10.86
CA LEU A 241 -19.48 12.52 -10.58
C LEU A 241 -18.28 11.71 -10.09
N PRO A 242 -17.10 11.85 -10.74
CA PRO A 242 -15.87 11.34 -10.19
C PRO A 242 -15.48 12.15 -8.94
N ARG A 243 -15.51 11.52 -7.78
CA ARG A 243 -15.14 12.17 -6.52
C ARG A 243 -14.13 11.33 -5.75
N VAL A 244 -13.02 11.96 -5.36
CA VAL A 244 -12.04 11.39 -4.43
C VAL A 244 -12.01 12.29 -3.20
N SER A 245 -12.28 11.70 -2.03
CA SER A 245 -12.12 12.40 -0.74
C SER A 245 -10.89 11.88 -0.01
N LEU A 246 -10.17 12.76 0.67
CA LEU A 246 -9.06 12.36 1.51
C LEU A 246 -9.55 11.49 2.68
N SER A 247 -8.73 10.56 3.14
CA SER A 247 -9.05 9.74 4.31
C SER A 247 -9.04 10.55 5.60
N ARG A 248 -9.64 10.00 6.64
CA ARG A 248 -9.62 10.50 8.02
C ARG A 248 -9.19 9.37 8.95
N SER A 249 -8.75 9.67 10.19
CA SER A 249 -8.37 8.64 11.17
C SER A 249 -9.49 7.61 11.43
N ALA A 250 -10.75 7.95 11.20
CA ALA A 250 -11.87 7.01 11.28
C ALA A 250 -11.78 5.86 10.26
N ASP A 251 -11.12 6.08 9.12
CA ASP A 251 -10.95 5.08 8.06
C ASP A 251 -9.90 4.00 8.43
N LEU A 252 -9.14 4.23 9.51
CA LEU A 252 -8.10 3.31 9.98
C LEU A 252 -8.66 1.97 10.49
N GLY A 253 -9.90 1.93 10.94
CA GLY A 253 -10.48 0.77 11.64
C GLY A 253 -10.47 -0.53 10.81
N LEU A 254 -10.76 -0.44 9.52
CA LEU A 254 -10.78 -1.60 8.62
C LEU A 254 -9.38 -2.19 8.37
N PRO A 255 -8.37 -1.41 7.95
CA PRO A 255 -7.02 -1.93 7.78
C PRO A 255 -6.38 -2.39 9.10
N LEU A 256 -6.63 -1.73 10.23
CA LEU A 256 -6.18 -2.20 11.55
C LEU A 256 -6.66 -3.62 11.86
N ARG A 257 -7.97 -3.85 11.70
CA ARG A 257 -8.57 -5.17 11.95
C ARG A 257 -7.87 -6.25 11.13
N TRP A 258 -7.75 -6.04 9.81
CA TRP A 258 -7.19 -7.04 8.93
C TRP A 258 -5.69 -7.23 9.10
N THR A 259 -4.94 -6.18 9.42
CA THR A 259 -3.52 -6.30 9.77
C THR A 259 -3.34 -7.17 11.01
N ALA A 260 -4.15 -6.94 12.07
CA ALA A 260 -4.10 -7.74 13.30
C ALA A 260 -4.38 -9.23 13.05
N ILE A 261 -5.37 -9.53 12.20
CA ILE A 261 -5.76 -10.90 11.86
C ILE A 261 -4.70 -11.57 10.97
N LEU A 262 -4.19 -10.86 9.97
CA LEU A 262 -3.29 -11.42 8.97
C LEU A 262 -1.86 -11.59 9.47
N ARG A 263 -1.38 -10.75 10.41
CA ARG A 263 0.00 -10.82 10.90
C ARG A 263 0.41 -12.21 11.37
N PRO A 264 -0.35 -12.90 12.22
CA PRO A 264 0.02 -14.26 12.66
C PRO A 264 -0.22 -15.36 11.62
N ILE A 265 -0.98 -15.09 10.55
CA ILE A 265 -1.31 -16.05 9.50
C ILE A 265 -0.23 -16.07 8.41
N LEU A 266 0.33 -14.90 8.10
CA LEU A 266 1.30 -14.73 7.03
C LEU A 266 2.71 -15.11 7.50
N PRO A 267 3.57 -15.63 6.59
CA PRO A 267 4.98 -15.83 6.89
C PRO A 267 5.66 -14.54 7.37
N GLU A 268 6.67 -14.68 8.26
CA GLU A 268 7.37 -13.52 8.85
C GLU A 268 8.12 -12.69 7.79
N ASP A 269 8.54 -13.29 6.68
CA ASP A 269 9.20 -12.61 5.57
C ASP A 269 8.24 -11.91 4.60
N VAL A 270 6.92 -11.99 4.85
CA VAL A 270 5.90 -11.23 4.11
C VAL A 270 5.56 -9.96 4.87
N SER A 271 5.91 -8.83 4.29
CA SER A 271 5.69 -7.52 4.88
C SER A 271 4.22 -7.09 4.81
N LEU A 272 3.76 -6.33 5.82
CA LEU A 272 2.43 -5.71 5.84
C LEU A 272 2.55 -4.19 5.80
N GLY A 273 2.05 -3.58 4.73
CA GLY A 273 1.83 -2.14 4.63
C GLY A 273 0.38 -1.79 4.98
N LEU A 274 0.19 -0.87 5.92
CA LEU A 274 -1.13 -0.38 6.28
C LEU A 274 -1.35 0.99 5.66
N THR A 275 -2.45 1.18 4.95
CA THR A 275 -2.80 2.45 4.31
C THR A 275 -4.26 2.83 4.58
N SER A 276 -4.55 4.11 4.45
CA SER A 276 -5.81 4.79 4.77
C SER A 276 -6.03 5.03 6.27
N GLY A 277 -6.33 6.27 6.60
CA GLY A 277 -6.68 6.69 7.96
C GLY A 277 -5.50 6.92 8.90
N VAL A 278 -4.27 7.00 8.40
CA VAL A 278 -3.09 7.35 9.20
C VAL A 278 -2.86 8.86 9.12
N HIS A 279 -3.07 9.58 10.23
CA HIS A 279 -2.99 11.04 10.30
C HIS A 279 -2.23 11.55 11.54
N THR A 280 -1.99 10.69 12.52
CA THR A 280 -1.32 11.06 13.78
C THR A 280 -0.26 10.04 14.14
N GLY A 281 0.70 10.43 15.03
CA GLY A 281 1.67 9.49 15.59
C GLY A 281 1.00 8.31 16.32
N HIS A 282 -0.16 8.53 16.94
CA HIS A 282 -0.96 7.45 17.56
C HIS A 282 -1.54 6.48 16.53
N ASP A 283 -1.94 6.96 15.33
CA ASP A 283 -2.42 6.07 14.28
C ASP A 283 -1.28 5.19 13.77
N ILE A 284 -0.05 5.73 13.67
CA ILE A 284 1.15 4.96 13.34
C ILE A 284 1.44 3.93 14.42
N ALA A 285 1.42 4.31 15.70
CA ALA A 285 1.64 3.39 16.81
C ALA A 285 0.61 2.24 16.81
N LYS A 286 -0.68 2.54 16.56
CA LYS A 286 -1.73 1.52 16.42
C LYS A 286 -1.45 0.56 15.26
N ALA A 287 -1.06 1.09 14.09
CA ALA A 287 -0.77 0.29 12.91
C ALA A 287 0.38 -0.68 13.16
N VAL A 288 1.47 -0.20 13.77
CA VAL A 288 2.63 -1.03 14.14
C VAL A 288 2.25 -2.05 15.21
N ALA A 289 1.52 -1.65 16.24
CA ALA A 289 1.10 -2.55 17.33
C ALA A 289 0.26 -3.73 16.83
N VAL A 290 -0.58 -3.55 15.80
CA VAL A 290 -1.33 -4.67 15.20
C VAL A 290 -0.50 -5.50 14.22
N GLY A 291 0.72 -5.07 13.85
CA GLY A 291 1.66 -5.86 13.07
C GLY A 291 2.02 -5.32 11.69
N ALA A 292 1.70 -4.06 11.39
CA ALA A 292 2.21 -3.41 10.18
C ALA A 292 3.73 -3.19 10.29
N ASP A 293 4.42 -3.43 9.19
CA ASP A 293 5.84 -3.12 9.03
C ASP A 293 6.03 -1.65 8.64
N VAL A 294 5.09 -1.12 7.85
CA VAL A 294 5.07 0.29 7.41
C VAL A 294 3.64 0.83 7.38
N VAL A 295 3.54 2.15 7.47
CA VAL A 295 2.32 2.90 7.21
C VAL A 295 2.48 3.70 5.91
N MET A 296 1.48 3.63 5.04
CA MET A 296 1.51 4.28 3.74
C MET A 296 0.55 5.47 3.73
N MET A 297 1.07 6.67 3.50
CA MET A 297 0.37 7.92 3.66
C MET A 297 0.30 8.71 2.35
N ALA A 298 -0.90 9.11 1.95
CA ALA A 298 -1.13 10.09 0.90
C ALA A 298 -1.98 11.26 1.41
N SER A 299 -3.12 10.98 2.01
CA SER A 299 -4.11 12.00 2.39
C SER A 299 -3.57 13.07 3.33
N GLU A 300 -2.84 12.66 4.38
CA GLU A 300 -2.24 13.59 5.34
C GLU A 300 -1.14 14.43 4.69
N LEU A 301 -0.29 13.79 3.85
CA LEU A 301 0.79 14.49 3.17
C LEU A 301 0.28 15.45 2.09
N LEU A 302 -0.85 15.17 1.47
CA LEU A 302 -1.52 16.08 0.54
C LEU A 302 -2.17 17.27 1.26
N ALA A 303 -2.73 17.05 2.43
CA ALA A 303 -3.40 18.09 3.21
C ALA A 303 -2.41 19.02 3.91
N GLU A 304 -1.38 18.47 4.57
CA GLU A 304 -0.48 19.20 5.46
C GLU A 304 0.93 19.41 4.85
N GLY A 305 1.20 18.77 3.73
CA GLY A 305 2.49 18.81 3.04
C GLY A 305 3.51 17.80 3.59
N PRO A 306 4.61 17.57 2.83
CA PRO A 306 5.65 16.60 3.18
C PRO A 306 6.32 16.80 4.55
N GLY A 307 6.50 18.04 5.00
CA GLY A 307 7.09 18.34 6.31
C GLY A 307 6.33 17.73 7.50
N ARG A 308 5.09 17.30 7.28
CA ARG A 308 4.29 16.60 8.29
C ARG A 308 4.94 15.31 8.78
N VAL A 309 5.76 14.64 7.98
CA VAL A 309 6.50 13.42 8.35
C VAL A 309 7.29 13.62 9.63
N GLN A 310 8.07 14.69 9.74
CA GLN A 310 8.91 14.96 10.91
C GLN A 310 8.08 15.11 12.20
N ALA A 311 6.94 15.80 12.12
CA ALA A 311 6.04 15.95 13.26
C ALA A 311 5.41 14.61 13.69
N LEU A 312 5.07 13.75 12.72
CA LEU A 312 4.53 12.43 12.98
C LEU A 312 5.57 11.49 13.60
N GLU A 313 6.80 11.52 13.13
CA GLU A 313 7.92 10.77 13.72
C GLU A 313 8.22 11.23 15.15
N SER A 314 8.24 12.54 15.40
CA SER A 314 8.44 13.07 16.75
C SER A 314 7.35 12.57 17.70
N ALA A 315 6.10 12.68 17.30
CA ALA A 315 4.97 12.18 18.09
C ALA A 315 5.01 10.65 18.32
N LEU A 316 5.47 9.88 17.32
CA LEU A 316 5.66 8.44 17.45
C LEU A 316 6.79 8.12 18.45
N ARG A 317 7.94 8.81 18.36
CA ARG A 317 9.08 8.64 19.28
C ARG A 317 8.69 8.96 20.72
N GLU A 318 7.97 10.06 20.93
CA GLU A 318 7.45 10.46 22.24
C GLU A 318 6.57 9.36 22.82
N TRP A 319 5.61 8.88 22.04
CA TRP A 319 4.69 7.84 22.47
C TRP A 319 5.41 6.52 22.81
N LEU A 320 6.36 6.09 21.96
CA LEU A 320 7.16 4.88 22.20
C LEU A 320 7.97 4.99 23.49
N ALA A 321 8.67 6.11 23.69
CA ALA A 321 9.49 6.35 24.88
C ALA A 321 8.63 6.37 26.16
N GLU A 322 7.48 7.06 26.16
CA GLU A 322 6.55 7.13 27.28
C GLU A 322 6.00 5.74 27.67
N HIS A 323 5.90 4.82 26.68
CA HIS A 323 5.36 3.46 26.90
C HIS A 323 6.46 2.41 27.06
N GLY A 324 7.73 2.82 27.14
CA GLY A 324 8.86 1.93 27.40
C GLY A 324 9.32 1.09 26.19
N TYR A 325 8.99 1.49 24.96
CA TYR A 325 9.47 0.84 23.75
C TYR A 325 10.73 1.54 23.24
N GLY A 326 11.81 0.78 23.06
CA GLY A 326 13.07 1.29 22.50
C GLY A 326 13.05 1.39 20.98
N SER A 327 12.14 0.68 20.31
CA SER A 327 12.07 0.66 18.86
C SER A 327 10.66 0.40 18.34
N VAL A 328 10.44 0.71 17.05
CA VAL A 328 9.24 0.29 16.29
C VAL A 328 9.14 -1.24 16.26
N SER A 329 10.27 -1.93 16.15
CA SER A 329 10.32 -3.40 16.13
C SER A 329 9.82 -4.02 17.43
N ASP A 330 10.07 -3.40 18.60
CA ASP A 330 9.57 -3.88 19.89
C ASP A 330 8.04 -3.77 19.99
N LEU A 331 7.45 -2.75 19.36
CA LEU A 331 6.01 -2.54 19.35
C LEU A 331 5.31 -3.46 18.35
N ARG A 332 5.97 -3.82 17.25
CA ARG A 332 5.36 -4.52 16.11
C ARG A 332 4.66 -5.81 16.52
N GLY A 333 3.36 -5.87 16.22
CA GLY A 333 2.54 -7.08 16.47
C GLY A 333 2.18 -7.33 17.92
N SER A 334 2.54 -6.44 18.86
CA SER A 334 2.24 -6.58 20.29
C SER A 334 0.73 -6.65 20.59
N VAL A 335 -0.11 -6.22 19.67
CA VAL A 335 -1.58 -6.26 19.73
C VAL A 335 -2.15 -6.99 18.50
N SER A 336 -1.39 -7.91 17.90
CA SER A 336 -1.92 -8.79 16.84
C SER A 336 -2.90 -9.83 17.40
N ALA A 337 -3.64 -10.50 16.53
CA ALA A 337 -4.59 -11.53 16.97
C ALA A 337 -3.94 -12.69 17.74
N ALA A 338 -2.64 -12.97 17.51
CA ALA A 338 -1.90 -13.97 18.28
C ALA A 338 -1.38 -13.46 19.64
N SER A 339 -1.33 -12.12 19.82
CA SER A 339 -0.69 -11.51 20.99
C SER A 339 -1.68 -11.03 22.05
N VAL A 340 -2.96 -10.92 21.73
CA VAL A 340 -4.01 -10.46 22.66
C VAL A 340 -4.66 -11.64 23.38
N GLU A 341 -5.13 -11.42 24.61
CA GLU A 341 -5.85 -12.44 25.40
C GLU A 341 -7.15 -12.91 24.73
N ASN A 342 -7.80 -12.04 23.97
CA ASN A 342 -9.05 -12.36 23.29
C ASN A 342 -8.96 -12.02 21.78
N PRO A 343 -8.45 -12.93 20.93
CA PRO A 343 -8.36 -12.74 19.49
C PRO A 343 -9.71 -12.47 18.82
N GLU A 344 -10.80 -13.05 19.34
CA GLU A 344 -12.16 -12.84 18.82
C GLU A 344 -12.61 -11.37 18.90
N ALA A 345 -11.86 -10.53 19.65
CA ALA A 345 -12.10 -9.08 19.68
C ALA A 345 -11.95 -8.42 18.29
N PHE A 346 -11.08 -8.96 17.45
CA PHE A 346 -10.94 -8.52 16.06
C PHE A 346 -12.01 -9.09 15.12
N GLU A 347 -12.72 -10.13 15.53
CA GLU A 347 -13.78 -10.79 14.77
C GLU A 347 -15.17 -10.27 15.20
N ARG A 348 -15.78 -10.94 16.16
CA ARG A 348 -17.16 -10.68 16.56
C ARG A 348 -17.40 -10.54 18.09
N ALA A 349 -16.50 -11.00 18.94
CA ALA A 349 -16.75 -11.16 20.38
C ALA A 349 -17.19 -9.85 21.09
N ASN A 350 -16.76 -8.69 20.60
CA ASN A 350 -17.09 -7.40 21.19
C ASN A 350 -18.32 -6.71 20.61
N TYR A 351 -19.06 -7.36 19.69
CA TYR A 351 -20.21 -6.70 19.02
C TYR A 351 -21.24 -6.17 20.04
N THR A 352 -21.65 -7.00 20.99
CA THR A 352 -22.60 -6.60 22.04
C THR A 352 -22.04 -5.53 22.98
N LYS A 353 -20.72 -5.60 23.29
CA LYS A 353 -20.04 -4.60 24.11
C LYS A 353 -19.95 -3.25 23.39
N THR A 354 -19.70 -3.28 22.08
CA THR A 354 -19.68 -2.08 21.23
C THR A 354 -21.06 -1.44 21.15
N LEU A 355 -22.13 -2.22 20.95
CA LEU A 355 -23.50 -1.70 20.95
C LEU A 355 -23.85 -1.02 22.28
N ARG A 356 -23.48 -1.62 23.41
CA ARG A 356 -23.69 -1.03 24.74
C ARG A 356 -22.86 0.25 24.97
N SER A 357 -21.72 0.41 24.28
CA SER A 357 -20.94 1.65 24.38
C SER A 357 -21.64 2.84 23.69
N LEU A 358 -22.41 2.57 22.62
CA LEU A 358 -23.22 3.59 21.93
C LEU A 358 -24.34 4.14 22.81
N GLU A 359 -24.89 3.34 23.73
CA GLU A 359 -25.90 3.78 24.69
C GLU A 359 -25.37 4.86 25.66
N ARG A 360 -24.04 4.92 25.85
CA ARG A 360 -23.36 5.94 26.68
C ARG A 360 -23.07 7.23 25.94
N LEU A 361 -23.02 7.21 24.59
CA LEU A 361 -22.79 8.40 23.75
C LEU A 361 -24.09 9.19 23.50
N GLY A 362 -25.25 8.58 23.75
CA GLY A 362 -26.56 9.21 23.64
C GLY A 362 -27.09 9.85 24.92
N ARG A 363 -26.24 9.94 25.96
CA ARG A 363 -26.50 10.65 27.22
C ARG A 363 -25.45 11.75 27.42
#